data_d2e527cb7444456ba4900369f3483cda
#
_entry.id   d2e527cb7444456ba4900369f3483cda
#
_cell.length_a   1.000
_cell.length_b   1.000
_cell.length_c   1.000
_cell.angle_alpha   90.00
_cell.angle_beta   90.00
_cell.angle_gamma   90.00
#
_symmetry.space_group_name_H-M   'P 1'
#
loop_
_entity.id
_entity.type
_entity.pdbx_description
1 polymer ?
#
loop_
_entity_poly.entity_id
_entity_poly.type
_entity_poly.pdbx_seq_one_letter_code
_entity_poly.pdbx_strand_id
1 'polypeptide(L)'
;MTTETFATLSILLICWIALMILDAAVCGLLYAIFGTSFRKAFLYGLISLCIPPLCIAYGSLIDRNRVQVNEVEISSAEVPEGFDGYRIVHISDIHARSFQKRRKVLQKMAARINGLDADLIAFTGDIITMDSSELDSLSHILKGLEAKDGVMSVLGNHDYCIYAHPEAADDDVSKVIEKEKAMGWNVLIDENRRITRGKDT
;
A
#
# COMPACT_ATOMS: atom_id res chain seq x y z
N MET A 1 18.00 -0.05 -13.93
CA MET A 1 17.54 1.06 -13.08
C MET A 1 16.73 1.95 -13.98
N THR A 2 15.47 2.24 -13.67
CA THR A 2 14.64 3.11 -14.51
C THR A 2 15.11 4.56 -14.39
N THR A 3 14.82 5.40 -15.39
CA THR A 3 15.12 6.84 -15.35
C THR A 3 14.53 7.53 -14.12
N GLU A 4 13.32 7.11 -13.69
CA GLU A 4 12.66 7.59 -12.47
C GLU A 4 13.44 7.25 -11.20
N THR A 5 13.94 6.02 -11.09
CA THR A 5 14.76 5.59 -9.94
C THR A 5 16.05 6.39 -9.86
N PHE A 6 16.66 6.67 -11.02
CA PHE A 6 17.87 7.48 -11.09
C PHE A 6 17.60 8.92 -10.69
N ALA A 7 16.52 9.53 -11.19
CA ALA A 7 16.12 10.88 -10.83
C ALA A 7 15.83 11.02 -9.32
N THR A 8 15.08 10.09 -8.75
CA THR A 8 14.78 10.08 -7.30
C THR A 8 16.04 9.97 -6.45
N LEU A 9 16.96 9.05 -6.79
CA LEU A 9 18.22 8.91 -6.06
C LEU A 9 19.09 10.18 -6.19
N SER A 10 19.10 10.82 -7.35
CA SER A 10 19.85 12.04 -7.57
C SER A 10 19.30 13.19 -6.73
N ILE A 11 17.97 13.35 -6.64
CA ILE A 11 17.33 14.36 -5.80
C ILE A 11 17.66 14.11 -4.32
N LEU A 12 17.55 12.87 -3.85
CA LEU A 12 17.88 12.52 -2.47
C LEU A 12 19.35 12.82 -2.13
N LEU A 13 20.27 12.52 -3.05
CA LEU A 13 21.70 12.82 -2.88
C LEU A 13 21.96 14.32 -2.81
N ILE A 14 21.32 15.11 -3.70
CA ILE A 14 21.45 16.57 -3.70
C ILE A 14 20.92 17.17 -2.38
N CYS A 15 19.75 16.73 -1.93
CA CYS A 15 19.18 17.16 -0.66
C CYS A 15 20.11 16.82 0.52
N TRP A 16 20.69 15.64 0.51
CA TRP A 16 21.61 15.22 1.57
C TRP A 16 22.90 16.05 1.60
N ILE A 17 23.49 16.34 0.43
CA ILE A 17 24.64 17.23 0.31
C ILE A 17 24.30 18.64 0.81
N ALA A 18 23.13 19.17 0.44
CA ALA A 18 22.66 20.48 0.90
C ALA A 18 22.53 20.53 2.44
N LEU A 19 22.01 19.47 3.06
CA LEU A 19 21.93 19.34 4.51
C LEU A 19 23.32 19.29 5.17
N MET A 20 24.30 18.61 4.58
CA MET A 20 25.67 18.60 5.09
C MET A 20 26.33 19.98 5.04
N ILE A 21 26.11 20.73 3.96
CA ILE A 21 26.60 22.10 3.83
C ILE A 21 25.96 23.01 4.89
N LEU A 22 24.65 22.87 5.10
CA LEU A 22 23.92 23.61 6.11
C LEU A 22 24.44 23.31 7.52
N ASP A 23 24.65 22.00 7.84
CA ASP A 23 25.22 21.58 9.12
C ASP A 23 26.60 22.20 9.37
N ALA A 24 27.48 22.16 8.37
CA ALA A 24 28.80 22.77 8.46
C ALA A 24 28.72 24.28 8.69
N ALA A 25 27.78 24.97 8.02
CA ALA A 25 27.57 26.41 8.20
C ALA A 25 27.06 26.75 9.61
N VAL A 26 26.08 25.96 10.12
CA VAL A 26 25.56 26.13 11.48
C VAL A 26 26.66 25.87 12.52
N CYS A 27 27.44 24.82 12.36
CA CYS A 27 28.56 24.51 13.24
C CYS A 27 29.64 25.63 13.25
N GLY A 28 29.92 26.18 12.07
CA GLY A 28 30.81 27.33 11.93
C GLY A 28 30.30 28.58 12.66
N LEU A 29 28.99 28.85 12.55
CA LEU A 29 28.35 29.96 13.24
C LEU A 29 28.35 29.76 14.77
N LEU A 30 28.02 28.56 15.25
CA LEU A 30 28.08 28.23 16.68
C LEU A 30 29.50 28.34 17.23
N TYR A 31 30.50 27.95 16.47
CA TYR A 31 31.90 28.16 16.84
C TYR A 31 32.25 29.65 16.94
N ALA A 32 31.83 30.46 15.97
CA ALA A 32 32.14 31.88 15.95
C ALA A 32 31.46 32.69 17.08
N ILE A 33 30.20 32.32 17.43
CA ILE A 33 29.42 33.05 18.43
C ILE A 33 29.73 32.58 19.87
N PHE A 34 29.81 31.26 20.05
CA PHE A 34 29.86 30.66 21.40
C PHE A 34 31.20 30.00 21.75
N GLY A 35 32.19 30.01 20.84
CA GLY A 35 33.48 29.36 21.06
C GLY A 35 33.38 27.83 21.19
N THR A 36 32.28 27.19 20.69
CA THR A 36 32.10 25.76 20.74
C THR A 36 33.14 25.02 19.89
N SER A 37 33.46 23.75 20.25
CA SER A 37 34.36 22.96 19.38
C SER A 37 33.68 22.62 18.06
N PHE A 38 34.10 23.23 16.97
CA PHE A 38 33.62 22.96 15.62
C PHE A 38 33.60 21.44 15.32
N ARG A 39 34.71 20.75 15.61
CA ARG A 39 34.81 19.30 15.35
C ARG A 39 33.73 18.47 16.08
N LYS A 40 33.44 18.81 17.35
CA LYS A 40 32.41 18.09 18.12
C LYS A 40 31.01 18.41 17.58
N ALA A 41 30.68 19.66 17.33
CA ALA A 41 29.41 20.09 16.77
C ALA A 41 29.16 19.42 15.39
N PHE A 42 30.16 19.49 14.51
CA PHE A 42 30.08 18.87 13.18
C PHE A 42 29.91 17.36 13.23
N LEU A 43 30.61 16.65 14.13
CA LEU A 43 30.40 15.19 14.29
C LEU A 43 28.99 14.86 14.79
N TYR A 44 28.42 15.63 15.71
CA TYR A 44 27.03 15.42 16.14
C TYR A 44 26.05 15.70 15.01
N GLY A 45 26.28 16.74 14.21
CA GLY A 45 25.51 17.05 13.01
C GLY A 45 25.56 15.91 12.00
N LEU A 46 26.73 15.38 11.69
CA LEU A 46 26.88 14.21 10.82
C LEU A 46 26.10 13.00 11.31
N ILE A 47 26.10 12.73 12.62
CA ILE A 47 25.29 11.63 13.19
C ILE A 47 23.81 11.89 12.94
N SER A 48 23.32 13.11 13.16
CA SER A 48 21.91 13.46 12.92
C SER A 48 21.53 13.33 11.45
N LEU A 49 22.44 13.67 10.53
CA LEU A 49 22.25 13.53 9.08
C LEU A 49 22.17 12.08 8.60
N CYS A 50 22.62 11.13 9.40
CA CYS A 50 22.44 9.71 9.09
C CYS A 50 21.02 9.20 9.36
N ILE A 51 20.25 9.88 10.21
CA ILE A 51 18.90 9.44 10.62
C ILE A 51 17.93 9.35 9.42
N PRO A 52 17.77 10.39 8.56
CA PRO A 52 16.86 10.31 7.44
C PRO A 52 17.14 9.14 6.47
N PRO A 53 18.39 8.93 5.99
CA PRO A 53 18.65 7.78 5.11
C PRO A 53 18.43 6.43 5.81
N LEU A 54 18.69 6.31 7.10
CA LEU A 54 18.40 5.10 7.86
C LEU A 54 16.89 4.87 8.00
N CYS A 55 16.10 5.93 8.24
CA CYS A 55 14.63 5.84 8.26
C CYS A 55 14.07 5.43 6.89
N ILE A 56 14.59 5.99 5.80
CA ILE A 56 14.20 5.63 4.43
C ILE A 56 14.56 4.17 4.16
N ALA A 57 15.76 3.75 4.53
CA ALA A 57 16.21 2.37 4.36
C ALA A 57 15.32 1.40 5.18
N TYR A 58 15.05 1.72 6.43
CA TYR A 58 14.15 0.93 7.28
C TYR A 58 12.76 0.82 6.67
N GLY A 59 12.12 1.94 6.31
CA GLY A 59 10.80 1.96 5.68
C GLY A 59 10.77 1.17 4.38
N SER A 60 11.81 1.33 3.53
CA SER A 60 11.86 0.68 2.23
C SER A 60 12.17 -0.82 2.27
N LEU A 61 12.98 -1.27 3.20
CA LEU A 61 13.48 -2.65 3.25
C LEU A 61 12.69 -3.52 4.25
N ILE A 62 12.23 -2.92 5.34
CA ILE A 62 11.63 -3.66 6.46
C ILE A 62 10.15 -3.34 6.58
N ASP A 63 9.80 -2.08 6.86
CA ASP A 63 8.45 -1.71 7.27
C ASP A 63 7.41 -1.94 6.17
N ARG A 64 7.70 -1.58 4.94
CA ARG A 64 6.81 -1.83 3.79
C ARG A 64 6.47 -3.31 3.53
N ASN A 65 7.16 -4.24 4.20
CA ASN A 65 6.89 -5.68 4.11
C ASN A 65 6.11 -6.22 5.32
N ARG A 66 5.82 -5.37 6.30
CA ARG A 66 5.09 -5.77 7.51
C ARG A 66 3.60 -5.59 7.28
N VAL A 67 2.87 -6.69 7.39
CA VAL A 67 1.41 -6.68 7.39
C VAL A 67 0.94 -6.46 8.82
N GLN A 68 0.21 -5.38 9.06
CA GLN A 68 -0.46 -5.10 10.32
C GLN A 68 -1.94 -5.44 10.18
N VAL A 69 -2.52 -6.02 11.21
CA VAL A 69 -3.95 -6.25 11.33
C VAL A 69 -4.45 -5.32 12.41
N ASN A 70 -5.37 -4.44 12.03
CA ASN A 70 -6.07 -3.57 12.96
C ASN A 70 -7.46 -4.14 13.18
N GLU A 71 -7.79 -4.49 14.41
CA GLU A 71 -9.11 -5.02 14.76
C GLU A 71 -9.97 -3.87 15.30
N VAL A 72 -11.15 -3.73 14.73
CA VAL A 72 -12.15 -2.75 15.15
C VAL A 72 -13.45 -3.49 15.39
N GLU A 73 -13.97 -3.40 16.60
CA GLU A 73 -15.27 -3.95 16.96
C GLU A 73 -16.35 -2.86 16.78
N ILE A 74 -17.41 -3.23 16.04
CA ILE A 74 -18.58 -2.38 15.85
C ILE A 74 -19.75 -3.07 16.55
N SER A 75 -20.30 -2.42 17.57
CA SER A 75 -21.47 -2.89 18.30
C SER A 75 -22.62 -1.90 18.15
N SER A 76 -23.79 -2.39 17.73
CA SER A 76 -25.01 -1.60 17.57
C SER A 76 -26.22 -2.48 17.78
N ALA A 77 -27.25 -1.95 18.42
CA ALA A 77 -28.55 -2.61 18.54
C ALA A 77 -29.28 -2.77 17.20
N GLU A 78 -28.82 -2.08 16.16
CA GLU A 78 -29.37 -2.19 14.80
C GLU A 78 -28.76 -3.34 14.01
N VAL A 79 -27.65 -3.94 14.48
CA VAL A 79 -27.08 -5.11 13.82
C VAL A 79 -27.94 -6.33 14.12
N PRO A 80 -28.47 -7.01 13.08
CA PRO A 80 -29.30 -8.20 13.28
C PRO A 80 -28.52 -9.35 13.94
N GLU A 81 -29.19 -10.18 14.74
CA GLU A 81 -28.58 -11.30 15.47
C GLU A 81 -27.77 -12.26 14.56
N GLY A 82 -28.24 -12.48 13.32
CA GLY A 82 -27.54 -13.32 12.35
C GLY A 82 -26.15 -12.83 11.93
N PHE A 83 -25.84 -11.57 12.24
CA PHE A 83 -24.55 -10.95 11.98
C PHE A 83 -23.71 -10.77 13.24
N ASP A 84 -24.14 -11.31 14.39
CA ASP A 84 -23.29 -11.31 15.58
C ASP A 84 -22.00 -12.10 15.33
N GLY A 85 -20.86 -11.48 15.64
CA GLY A 85 -19.53 -12.01 15.34
C GLY A 85 -19.16 -12.07 13.86
N TYR A 86 -19.93 -11.43 12.96
CA TYR A 86 -19.62 -11.37 11.53
C TYR A 86 -18.32 -10.61 11.28
N ARG A 87 -17.37 -11.25 10.61
CA ARG A 87 -16.02 -10.71 10.40
C ARG A 87 -15.83 -10.21 8.97
N ILE A 88 -15.58 -8.92 8.85
CA ILE A 88 -15.23 -8.29 7.57
C ILE A 88 -13.74 -7.98 7.58
N VAL A 89 -13.00 -8.51 6.61
CA VAL A 89 -11.63 -8.09 6.36
C VAL A 89 -11.64 -7.04 5.26
N HIS A 90 -11.22 -5.84 5.60
CA HIS A 90 -11.11 -4.73 4.66
C HIS A 90 -9.68 -4.60 4.17
N ILE A 91 -9.50 -4.58 2.84
CA ILE A 91 -8.23 -4.37 2.16
C ILE A 91 -8.41 -3.37 1.02
N SER A 92 -7.38 -2.58 0.74
CA SER A 92 -7.34 -1.64 -0.39
C SER A 92 -5.91 -1.43 -0.88
N ASP A 93 -5.73 -0.67 -1.94
CA ASP A 93 -4.44 -0.12 -2.38
C ASP A 93 -3.35 -1.19 -2.54
N ILE A 94 -3.68 -2.32 -3.17
CA ILE A 94 -2.70 -3.37 -3.44
C ILE A 94 -1.60 -2.87 -4.36
N HIS A 95 -1.96 -2.06 -5.37
CA HIS A 95 -1.00 -1.54 -6.35
C HIS A 95 -0.06 -2.64 -6.85
N ALA A 96 -0.63 -3.58 -7.61
CA ALA A 96 -0.01 -4.84 -8.04
C ALA A 96 1.41 -4.69 -8.59
N ARG A 97 1.71 -3.58 -9.26
CA ARG A 97 3.05 -3.24 -9.75
C ARG A 97 4.13 -3.33 -8.67
N SER A 98 3.78 -2.96 -7.44
CA SER A 98 4.69 -3.00 -6.29
C SER A 98 5.12 -4.42 -5.92
N PHE A 99 4.34 -5.44 -6.31
CA PHE A 99 4.58 -6.84 -5.98
C PHE A 99 5.18 -7.66 -7.12
N GLN A 100 5.36 -7.11 -8.32
CA GLN A 100 5.92 -7.84 -9.47
C GLN A 100 7.25 -8.56 -9.13
N LYS A 101 8.14 -7.89 -8.40
CA LYS A 101 9.41 -8.46 -7.93
C LYS A 101 9.35 -9.00 -6.49
N ARG A 102 8.17 -8.95 -5.85
CA ARG A 102 7.97 -9.26 -4.42
C ARG A 102 6.78 -10.21 -4.21
N ARG A 103 6.56 -11.14 -5.13
CA ARG A 103 5.43 -12.11 -5.11
C ARG A 103 5.31 -12.86 -3.79
N LYS A 104 6.44 -13.24 -3.17
CA LYS A 104 6.45 -13.91 -1.85
C LYS A 104 5.83 -13.05 -0.73
N VAL A 105 5.94 -11.71 -0.83
CA VAL A 105 5.31 -10.80 0.14
C VAL A 105 3.81 -10.80 -0.06
N LEU A 106 3.32 -10.72 -1.31
CA LEU A 106 1.89 -10.80 -1.64
C LEU A 106 1.31 -12.16 -1.21
N GLN A 107 2.02 -13.26 -1.45
CA GLN A 107 1.60 -14.60 -0.99
C GLN A 107 1.47 -14.68 0.54
N LYS A 108 2.43 -14.12 1.28
CA LYS A 108 2.36 -14.05 2.76
C LYS A 108 1.19 -13.18 3.23
N MET A 109 0.91 -12.06 2.52
CA MET A 109 -0.22 -11.20 2.81
C MET A 109 -1.54 -11.95 2.59
N ALA A 110 -1.71 -12.60 1.44
CA ALA A 110 -2.90 -13.41 1.15
C ALA A 110 -3.11 -14.53 2.18
N ALA A 111 -2.05 -15.25 2.53
CA ALA A 111 -2.11 -16.27 3.58
C ALA A 111 -2.48 -15.68 4.96
N ARG A 112 -2.01 -14.47 5.28
CA ARG A 112 -2.37 -13.79 6.51
C ARG A 112 -3.83 -13.36 6.52
N ILE A 113 -4.35 -12.87 5.39
CA ILE A 113 -5.76 -12.49 5.23
C ILE A 113 -6.66 -13.72 5.42
N ASN A 114 -6.36 -14.83 4.73
CA ASN A 114 -7.12 -16.08 4.85
C ASN A 114 -7.10 -16.62 6.30
N GLY A 115 -5.98 -16.45 7.00
CA GLY A 115 -5.85 -16.84 8.41
C GLY A 115 -6.71 -16.01 9.39
N LEU A 116 -7.39 -14.95 8.94
CA LEU A 116 -8.32 -14.18 9.74
C LEU A 116 -9.74 -14.80 9.77
N ASP A 117 -9.99 -15.84 9.00
CA ASP A 117 -11.28 -16.53 8.93
C ASP A 117 -12.46 -15.57 8.69
N ALA A 118 -12.33 -14.76 7.63
CA ALA A 118 -13.30 -13.73 7.27
C ALA A 118 -14.64 -14.34 6.82
N ASP A 119 -15.75 -13.70 7.18
CA ASP A 119 -17.04 -13.95 6.54
C ASP A 119 -17.10 -13.25 5.18
N LEU A 120 -16.55 -12.04 5.08
CA LEU A 120 -16.46 -11.22 3.87
C LEU A 120 -15.08 -10.60 3.75
N ILE A 121 -14.53 -10.53 2.54
CA ILE A 121 -13.45 -9.63 2.20
C ILE A 121 -14.03 -8.46 1.42
N ALA A 122 -13.87 -7.24 1.94
CA ALA A 122 -14.22 -5.99 1.25
C ALA A 122 -12.95 -5.39 0.66
N PHE A 123 -12.86 -5.35 -0.67
CA PHE A 123 -11.78 -4.70 -1.40
C PHE A 123 -12.24 -3.36 -1.94
N THR A 124 -11.59 -2.28 -1.54
CA THR A 124 -12.05 -0.92 -1.87
C THR A 124 -11.17 -0.20 -2.89
N GLY A 125 -10.63 -0.97 -3.84
CA GLY A 125 -10.02 -0.43 -5.05
C GLY A 125 -8.50 -0.27 -4.98
N ASP A 126 -7.98 0.28 -6.08
CA ASP A 126 -6.56 0.46 -6.36
C ASP A 126 -5.80 -0.88 -6.36
N ILE A 127 -6.35 -1.87 -7.11
CA ILE A 127 -5.68 -3.15 -7.31
C ILE A 127 -4.44 -3.01 -8.21
N ILE A 128 -4.48 -2.09 -9.17
CA ILE A 128 -3.37 -1.76 -10.06
C ILE A 128 -2.77 -0.39 -9.75
N THR A 129 -1.67 -0.07 -10.40
CA THR A 129 -1.02 1.26 -10.32
C THR A 129 -1.22 2.05 -11.60
N MET A 130 -1.08 1.41 -12.76
CA MET A 130 -1.07 2.06 -14.06
C MET A 130 -1.96 1.37 -15.09
N ASP A 131 -1.85 0.06 -15.25
CA ASP A 131 -2.52 -0.70 -16.29
C ASP A 131 -2.87 -2.13 -15.88
N SER A 132 -3.81 -2.73 -16.60
CA SER A 132 -4.36 -4.06 -16.29
C SER A 132 -3.34 -5.20 -16.41
N SER A 133 -2.24 -5.03 -17.15
CA SER A 133 -1.20 -6.07 -17.33
C SER A 133 -0.48 -6.39 -16.03
N GLU A 134 -0.52 -5.49 -15.06
CA GLU A 134 0.07 -5.70 -13.74
C GLU A 134 -0.51 -6.94 -13.04
N LEU A 135 -1.74 -7.32 -13.35
CA LEU A 135 -2.42 -8.48 -12.79
C LEU A 135 -2.04 -9.81 -13.43
N ASP A 136 -1.48 -9.82 -14.65
CA ASP A 136 -1.22 -11.06 -15.41
C ASP A 136 -0.41 -12.09 -14.62
N SER A 137 0.55 -11.62 -13.87
CA SER A 137 1.44 -12.48 -13.12
C SER A 137 1.09 -12.63 -11.64
N LEU A 138 0.07 -11.92 -11.14
CA LEU A 138 -0.29 -11.85 -9.73
C LEU A 138 -1.73 -12.32 -9.43
N SER A 139 -2.62 -12.35 -10.43
CA SER A 139 -4.02 -12.78 -10.28
C SER A 139 -4.16 -14.12 -9.59
N HIS A 140 -3.26 -15.08 -9.89
CA HIS A 140 -3.30 -16.40 -9.28
C HIS A 140 -3.08 -16.38 -7.76
N ILE A 141 -2.37 -15.38 -7.22
CA ILE A 141 -2.17 -15.21 -5.78
C ILE A 141 -3.43 -14.59 -5.16
N LEU A 142 -3.98 -13.55 -5.80
CA LEU A 142 -5.16 -12.84 -5.33
C LEU A 142 -6.43 -13.69 -5.43
N LYS A 143 -6.51 -14.58 -6.44
CA LYS A 143 -7.57 -15.59 -6.55
C LYS A 143 -7.63 -16.53 -5.34
N GLY A 144 -6.52 -16.69 -4.62
CA GLY A 144 -6.44 -17.49 -3.40
C GLY A 144 -6.99 -16.81 -2.15
N LEU A 145 -7.57 -15.61 -2.24
CA LEU A 145 -8.26 -14.98 -1.12
C LEU A 145 -9.61 -15.67 -0.89
N GLU A 146 -9.87 -16.05 0.36
CA GLU A 146 -11.01 -16.86 0.76
C GLU A 146 -11.81 -16.19 1.87
N ALA A 147 -13.11 -16.09 1.69
CA ALA A 147 -14.09 -15.69 2.69
C ALA A 147 -15.41 -16.41 2.45
N LYS A 148 -16.24 -16.60 3.48
CA LYS A 148 -17.48 -17.41 3.39
C LYS A 148 -18.47 -16.80 2.39
N ASP A 149 -18.59 -15.47 2.37
CA ASP A 149 -19.44 -14.71 1.42
C ASP A 149 -18.62 -14.16 0.23
N GLY A 150 -17.35 -14.57 0.14
CA GLY A 150 -16.45 -14.21 -0.95
C GLY A 150 -15.79 -12.85 -0.80
N VAL A 151 -15.28 -12.37 -1.94
CA VAL A 151 -14.65 -11.04 -2.04
C VAL A 151 -15.61 -10.12 -2.79
N MET A 152 -15.92 -8.99 -2.20
CA MET A 152 -16.63 -7.88 -2.85
C MET A 152 -15.64 -6.78 -3.15
N SER A 153 -15.61 -6.32 -4.39
CA SER A 153 -14.67 -5.32 -4.88
C SER A 153 -15.39 -4.13 -5.48
N VAL A 154 -14.82 -2.95 -5.28
CA VAL A 154 -15.14 -1.74 -6.03
C VAL A 154 -13.86 -1.20 -6.66
N LEU A 155 -13.98 -0.37 -7.70
CA LEU A 155 -12.81 0.24 -8.33
C LEU A 155 -12.34 1.47 -7.57
N GLY A 156 -11.01 1.60 -7.43
CA GLY A 156 -10.35 2.83 -7.00
C GLY A 156 -9.96 3.70 -8.19
N ASN A 157 -9.38 4.87 -7.92
CA ASN A 157 -9.04 5.81 -8.98
C ASN A 157 -7.93 5.31 -9.93
N HIS A 158 -7.02 4.47 -9.46
CA HIS A 158 -6.00 3.85 -10.30
C HIS A 158 -6.57 2.80 -11.24
N ASP A 159 -7.63 2.11 -10.83
CA ASP A 159 -8.27 1.06 -11.62
C ASP A 159 -8.97 1.58 -12.86
N TYR A 160 -9.22 2.90 -12.94
CA TYR A 160 -9.71 3.57 -14.13
C TYR A 160 -8.62 3.80 -15.20
N CYS A 161 -7.38 3.40 -14.97
CA CYS A 161 -6.26 3.36 -15.94
C CYS A 161 -5.91 4.70 -16.62
N ILE A 162 -6.39 5.82 -16.07
CA ILE A 162 -6.23 7.16 -16.70
C ILE A 162 -4.80 7.70 -16.63
N TYR A 163 -3.95 7.09 -15.80
CA TYR A 163 -2.59 7.60 -15.55
C TYR A 163 -1.54 7.10 -16.54
N ALA A 164 -1.77 5.97 -17.19
CA ALA A 164 -0.82 5.40 -18.16
C ALA A 164 -1.15 5.78 -19.60
N HIS A 165 -2.36 5.46 -20.01
CA HIS A 165 -2.83 5.60 -21.39
C HIS A 165 -4.27 6.12 -21.40
N PRO A 166 -4.49 7.43 -21.20
CA PRO A 166 -5.84 7.99 -21.12
C PRO A 166 -6.71 7.66 -22.33
N GLU A 167 -6.11 7.51 -23.51
CA GLU A 167 -6.80 7.17 -24.76
C GLU A 167 -7.29 5.72 -24.84
N ALA A 168 -6.73 4.83 -24.02
CA ALA A 168 -7.09 3.42 -23.96
C ALA A 168 -7.72 3.03 -22.60
N ALA A 169 -8.03 4.01 -21.75
CA ALA A 169 -8.46 3.78 -20.38
C ALA A 169 -9.71 2.89 -20.31
N ASP A 170 -10.74 3.15 -21.12
CA ASP A 170 -12.00 2.39 -21.08
C ASP A 170 -11.80 0.89 -21.38
N ASP A 171 -10.93 0.57 -22.38
CA ASP A 171 -10.60 -0.81 -22.70
C ASP A 171 -9.81 -1.49 -21.57
N ASP A 172 -8.92 -0.75 -20.93
CA ASP A 172 -8.07 -1.28 -19.88
C ASP A 172 -8.82 -1.45 -18.55
N VAL A 173 -9.74 -0.54 -18.21
CA VAL A 173 -10.71 -0.69 -17.10
C VAL A 173 -11.52 -1.96 -17.26
N SER A 174 -12.05 -2.20 -18.49
CA SER A 174 -12.82 -3.41 -18.78
C SER A 174 -12.00 -4.67 -18.49
N LYS A 175 -10.71 -4.68 -18.87
CA LYS A 175 -9.79 -5.79 -18.57
C LYS A 175 -9.51 -5.95 -17.08
N VAL A 176 -9.41 -4.87 -16.30
CA VAL A 176 -9.28 -4.96 -14.83
C VAL A 176 -10.49 -5.67 -14.25
N ILE A 177 -11.69 -5.22 -14.61
CA ILE A 177 -12.96 -5.81 -14.16
C ILE A 177 -13.05 -7.30 -14.54
N GLU A 178 -12.68 -7.65 -15.78
CA GLU A 178 -12.68 -9.04 -16.24
C GLU A 178 -11.71 -9.90 -15.43
N LYS A 179 -10.51 -9.40 -15.15
CA LYS A 179 -9.51 -10.12 -14.35
C LYS A 179 -9.95 -10.30 -12.91
N GLU A 180 -10.57 -9.30 -12.28
CA GLU A 180 -11.14 -9.46 -10.94
C GLU A 180 -12.27 -10.49 -10.92
N LYS A 181 -13.19 -10.45 -11.89
CA LYS A 181 -14.25 -11.46 -12.05
C LYS A 181 -13.66 -12.86 -12.29
N ALA A 182 -12.58 -12.97 -13.08
CA ALA A 182 -11.89 -14.25 -13.32
C ALA A 182 -11.19 -14.81 -12.06
N MET A 183 -10.85 -13.93 -11.11
CA MET A 183 -10.41 -14.34 -9.77
C MET A 183 -11.55 -14.85 -8.89
N GLY A 184 -12.80 -14.69 -9.30
CA GLY A 184 -13.98 -15.06 -8.53
C GLY A 184 -14.50 -13.95 -7.63
N TRP A 185 -14.06 -12.72 -7.83
CA TRP A 185 -14.50 -11.58 -7.05
C TRP A 185 -15.83 -11.01 -7.57
N ASN A 186 -16.65 -10.53 -6.66
CA ASN A 186 -17.89 -9.80 -6.98
C ASN A 186 -17.55 -8.31 -7.15
N VAL A 187 -17.33 -7.89 -8.39
CA VAL A 187 -16.99 -6.49 -8.71
C VAL A 187 -18.28 -5.69 -8.82
N LEU A 188 -18.46 -4.70 -7.97
CA LEU A 188 -19.65 -3.86 -7.89
C LEU A 188 -19.40 -2.55 -8.66
N ILE A 189 -20.13 -2.36 -9.75
CA ILE A 189 -20.09 -1.15 -10.57
C ILE A 189 -21.46 -0.50 -10.53
N ASP A 190 -21.60 0.59 -9.80
CA ASP A 190 -22.86 1.32 -9.59
C ASP A 190 -24.01 0.41 -9.10
N GLU A 191 -23.65 -0.63 -8.35
CA GLU A 191 -24.60 -1.60 -7.81
C GLU A 191 -24.32 -1.89 -6.32
N ASN A 192 -25.31 -2.51 -5.67
CA ASN A 192 -25.18 -3.00 -4.29
C ASN A 192 -25.44 -4.50 -4.22
N ARG A 193 -24.97 -5.11 -3.14
CA ARG A 193 -25.22 -6.52 -2.81
C ARG A 193 -25.82 -6.64 -1.42
N ARG A 194 -26.73 -7.59 -1.27
CA ARG A 194 -27.25 -7.98 0.04
C ARG A 194 -26.58 -9.28 0.47
N ILE A 195 -26.21 -9.32 1.73
CA ILE A 195 -25.72 -10.53 2.38
C ILE A 195 -26.84 -10.99 3.30
N THR A 196 -27.18 -12.28 3.23
CA THR A 196 -28.27 -12.85 4.02
C THR A 196 -27.73 -13.91 4.96
N ARG A 197 -28.10 -13.86 6.22
CA ARG A 197 -27.77 -14.83 7.27
C ARG A 197 -29.05 -15.34 7.92
N GLY A 198 -29.49 -16.52 7.53
CA GLY A 198 -30.77 -17.06 7.98
C GLY A 198 -31.94 -16.18 7.48
N LYS A 199 -32.63 -15.53 8.41
CA LYS A 199 -33.73 -14.58 8.12
C LYS A 199 -33.30 -13.11 8.02
N ASP A 200 -32.05 -12.82 8.39
CA ASP A 200 -31.51 -11.46 8.49
C ASP A 200 -30.77 -11.05 7.21
N THR A 201 -30.86 -9.77 6.87
CA THR A 201 -30.24 -9.17 5.65
C THR A 201 -29.70 -7.80 5.97
#